data_70ab99e51d460968edbc9f6c7d17e665
#
_entry.id   70ab99e51d460968edbc9f6c7d17e665
#
_cell.length_a   1.000
_cell.length_b   1.000
_cell.length_c   1.000
_cell.angle_alpha   90.00
_cell.angle_beta   90.00
_cell.angle_gamma   90.00
#
_symmetry.space_group_name_H-M   'P 1'
#
loop_
_entity.id
_entity.type
_entity.pdbx_description
1 polymer ?
#
loop_
_entity_poly.entity_id
_entity_poly.type
_entity_poly.pdbx_seq_one_letter_code
_entity_poly.pdbx_strand_id
1 'polypeptide(L)'
;PCDVAIVEGGVCNAENVHVLRELRANAKVLVALGACAINGGLPAQRNHLDVGDCLTRVYCDRTGGKVPDDPELPLLLDKVHPINEVVRVDYFIPGCPPSGDAIWKYLTDLITGRMPRLEHPMLRFD
;
A
#
# COMPACT_ATOMS: atom_id res chain seq x y z
N PRO A 1 8.39 -10.75 -15.84
CA PRO A 1 6.99 -10.36 -16.08
C PRO A 1 6.05 -11.33 -15.39
N CYS A 2 4.94 -10.83 -14.86
CA CYS A 2 3.88 -11.62 -14.26
C CYS A 2 2.52 -11.20 -14.84
N ASP A 3 1.52 -12.10 -14.76
CA ASP A 3 0.20 -11.80 -15.29
C ASP A 3 -0.59 -10.90 -14.33
N VAL A 4 -0.53 -11.18 -13.03
CA VAL A 4 -1.23 -10.42 -11.99
C VAL A 4 -0.27 -10.15 -10.84
N ALA A 5 -0.10 -8.90 -10.47
CA ALA A 5 0.56 -8.47 -9.23
C ALA A 5 -0.50 -7.95 -8.25
N ILE A 6 -0.42 -8.38 -6.99
CA ILE A 6 -1.28 -7.91 -5.91
C ILE A 6 -0.39 -7.16 -4.93
N VAL A 7 -0.77 -5.94 -4.62
CA VAL A 7 -0.01 -5.06 -3.73
C VAL A 7 -0.88 -4.61 -2.58
N GLU A 8 -0.39 -4.81 -1.37
CA GLU A 8 -0.97 -4.28 -0.14
C GLU A 8 -0.08 -3.19 0.47
N GLY A 9 -0.62 -2.45 1.43
CA GLY A 9 0.11 -1.40 2.12
C GLY A 9 0.17 -0.08 1.36
N GLY A 10 0.49 1.00 2.08
CA GLY A 10 0.71 2.33 1.52
C GLY A 10 2.16 2.58 1.15
N VAL A 11 2.41 3.56 0.31
CA VAL A 11 3.75 3.98 -0.12
C VAL A 11 4.25 5.05 0.84
N CYS A 12 5.28 4.76 1.64
CA CYS A 12 5.75 5.64 2.69
C CYS A 12 7.24 6.04 2.61
N ASN A 13 8.00 5.43 1.71
CA ASN A 13 9.42 5.72 1.50
C ASN A 13 9.83 5.58 0.03
N ALA A 14 11.05 6.03 -0.29
CA ALA A 14 11.58 6.03 -1.65
C ALA A 14 11.71 4.63 -2.25
N GLU A 15 12.05 3.62 -1.46
CA GLU A 15 12.16 2.23 -1.91
C GLU A 15 10.79 1.67 -2.30
N ASN A 16 9.74 1.96 -1.52
CA ASN A 16 8.38 1.56 -1.89
C ASN A 16 7.98 2.10 -3.26
N VAL A 17 8.35 3.35 -3.56
CA VAL A 17 8.10 3.97 -4.88
C VAL A 17 8.82 3.21 -5.98
N HIS A 18 10.10 2.88 -5.75
CA HIS A 18 10.92 2.16 -6.72
C HIS A 18 10.35 0.76 -7.01
N VAL A 19 10.16 -0.04 -5.97
CA VAL A 19 9.61 -1.41 -6.07
C VAL A 19 8.23 -1.41 -6.74
N LEU A 20 7.36 -0.47 -6.37
CA LEU A 20 6.03 -0.38 -6.94
C LEU A 20 6.06 -0.05 -8.44
N ARG A 21 6.96 0.82 -8.87
CA ARG A 21 7.16 1.13 -10.29
C ARG A 21 7.70 -0.06 -11.08
N GLU A 22 8.62 -0.81 -10.51
CA GLU A 22 9.13 -2.04 -11.11
C GLU A 22 8.03 -3.11 -11.23
N LEU A 23 7.24 -3.32 -10.17
CA LEU A 23 6.10 -4.22 -10.20
C LEU A 23 5.11 -3.83 -11.31
N ARG A 24 4.77 -2.53 -11.40
CA ARG A 24 3.87 -2.05 -12.45
C ARG A 24 4.42 -2.29 -13.85
N ALA A 25 5.72 -2.07 -14.05
CA ALA A 25 6.36 -2.28 -15.36
C ALA A 25 6.40 -3.75 -15.79
N ASN A 26 6.39 -4.67 -14.84
CA ASN A 26 6.50 -6.11 -15.07
C ASN A 26 5.18 -6.89 -14.95
N ALA A 27 4.09 -6.25 -14.50
CA ALA A 27 2.79 -6.88 -14.35
C ALA A 27 1.83 -6.45 -15.47
N LYS A 28 1.08 -7.42 -16.03
CA LYS A 28 0.00 -7.10 -16.97
C LYS A 28 -1.18 -6.44 -16.25
N VAL A 29 -1.52 -6.97 -15.08
CA VAL A 29 -2.60 -6.48 -14.21
C VAL A 29 -2.03 -6.19 -12.83
N LEU A 30 -2.34 -5.02 -12.27
CA LEU A 30 -1.96 -4.65 -10.91
C LEU A 30 -3.22 -4.38 -10.08
N VAL A 31 -3.29 -5.08 -8.95
CA VAL A 31 -4.43 -5.05 -8.02
C VAL A 31 -3.99 -4.42 -6.70
N ALA A 32 -4.71 -3.39 -6.25
CA ALA A 32 -4.57 -2.81 -4.93
C ALA A 32 -5.42 -3.59 -3.92
N LEU A 33 -4.79 -4.15 -2.88
CA LEU A 33 -5.46 -4.94 -1.85
C LEU A 33 -5.54 -4.17 -0.53
N GLY A 34 -6.75 -3.97 -0.06
CA GLY A 34 -7.00 -3.39 1.25
C GLY A 34 -6.91 -1.87 1.33
N ALA A 35 -7.44 -1.30 2.41
CA ALA A 35 -7.58 0.14 2.60
C ALA A 35 -6.24 0.88 2.53
N CYS A 36 -5.15 0.31 3.06
CA CYS A 36 -3.84 0.95 3.06
C CYS A 36 -3.32 1.19 1.63
N ALA A 37 -3.52 0.22 0.73
CA ALA A 37 -3.14 0.35 -0.68
C ALA A 37 -4.04 1.30 -1.46
N ILE A 38 -5.34 1.37 -1.10
CA ILE A 38 -6.38 2.06 -1.88
C ILE A 38 -6.46 3.55 -1.52
N ASN A 39 -6.38 3.89 -0.23
CA ASN A 39 -6.58 5.26 0.26
C ASN A 39 -5.58 5.68 1.35
N GLY A 40 -4.52 4.88 1.57
CA GLY A 40 -3.51 5.11 2.61
C GLY A 40 -3.88 4.51 3.96
N GLY A 41 -5.15 4.23 4.23
CA GLY A 41 -5.64 3.56 5.43
C GLY A 41 -5.13 4.15 6.76
N LEU A 42 -4.90 3.29 7.72
CA LEU A 42 -4.35 3.67 9.03
C LEU A 42 -2.95 4.31 8.96
N PRO A 43 -2.00 3.83 8.13
CA PRO A 43 -0.70 4.48 7.98
C PRO A 43 -0.77 5.95 7.53
N ALA A 44 -1.76 6.33 6.74
CA ALA A 44 -1.94 7.72 6.28
C ALA A 44 -2.37 8.70 7.39
N GLN A 45 -2.69 8.22 8.59
CA GLN A 45 -2.88 9.10 9.75
C GLN A 45 -1.60 9.88 10.08
N ARG A 46 -0.42 9.35 9.74
CA ARG A 46 0.85 10.09 9.82
C ARG A 46 0.84 11.39 9.00
N ASN A 47 0.03 11.48 7.97
CA ASN A 47 0.00 12.64 7.06
C ASN A 47 -0.45 13.96 7.71
N HIS A 48 -0.95 13.89 8.93
CA HIS A 48 -1.29 15.04 9.77
C HIS A 48 -0.11 15.52 10.65
N LEU A 49 1.03 14.80 10.63
CA LEU A 49 2.20 15.07 11.45
C LEU A 49 3.39 15.42 10.55
N ASP A 50 4.31 16.22 11.06
CA ASP A 50 5.61 16.43 10.43
C ASP A 50 6.51 15.19 10.64
N VAL A 51 7.17 14.73 9.57
CA VAL A 51 8.02 13.53 9.61
C VAL A 51 9.26 13.77 10.46
N GLY A 52 9.85 14.98 10.37
CA GLY A 52 11.01 15.35 11.18
C GLY A 52 10.71 15.34 12.66
N ASP A 53 9.54 15.88 13.05
CA ASP A 53 9.08 15.85 14.43
C ASP A 53 8.87 14.42 14.93
N CYS A 54 8.29 13.55 14.09
CA CYS A 54 8.10 12.14 14.41
C CYS A 54 9.45 11.43 14.66
N LEU A 55 10.41 11.64 13.77
CA LEU A 55 11.75 11.05 13.87
C LEU A 55 12.49 11.56 15.13
N THR A 56 12.44 12.86 15.38
CA THR A 56 13.05 13.48 16.56
C THR A 56 12.45 12.89 17.83
N ARG A 57 11.14 12.79 17.91
CA ARG A 57 10.44 12.24 19.07
C ARG A 57 10.79 10.79 19.35
N VAL A 58 10.93 9.98 18.29
CA VAL A 58 11.24 8.55 18.45
C VAL A 58 12.69 8.31 18.76
N TYR A 59 13.61 8.94 18.02
CA TYR A 59 15.04 8.62 18.08
C TYR A 59 15.86 9.52 19.00
N CYS A 60 15.42 10.76 19.24
CA CYS A 60 16.14 11.69 20.13
C CYS A 60 15.48 11.76 21.51
N ASP A 61 14.22 12.19 21.57
CA ASP A 61 13.57 12.48 22.85
C ASP A 61 13.37 11.25 23.73
N ARG A 62 13.02 10.11 23.11
CA ARG A 62 12.74 8.87 23.85
C ARG A 62 13.98 8.04 24.16
N THR A 63 14.97 8.09 23.30
CA THR A 63 16.16 7.22 23.42
C THR A 63 17.43 7.98 23.78
N GLY A 64 17.42 9.31 23.70
CA GLY A 64 18.61 10.15 23.86
C GLY A 64 19.63 9.98 22.71
N GLY A 65 19.24 9.33 21.63
CA GLY A 65 20.07 9.03 20.47
C GLY A 65 20.05 10.13 19.41
N LYS A 66 20.30 9.71 18.17
CA LYS A 66 20.22 10.55 16.97
C LYS A 66 19.26 9.91 15.97
N VAL A 67 18.65 10.74 15.14
CA VAL A 67 17.92 10.23 13.97
C VAL A 67 18.92 9.44 13.10
N PRO A 68 18.61 8.18 12.75
CA PRO A 68 19.49 7.38 11.90
C PRO A 68 19.70 8.07 10.55
N ASP A 69 20.97 8.15 10.15
CA ASP A 69 21.40 8.71 8.85
C ASP A 69 22.36 7.68 8.23
N ASP A 70 21.79 6.69 7.59
CA ASP A 70 22.52 5.60 6.94
C ASP A 70 22.02 5.49 5.50
N PRO A 71 22.93 5.42 4.50
CA PRO A 71 22.56 5.32 3.08
C PRO A 71 21.78 4.06 2.73
N GLU A 72 21.81 3.01 3.56
CA GLU A 72 20.98 1.81 3.37
C GLU A 72 19.54 1.99 3.84
N LEU A 73 19.25 3.05 4.60
CA LEU A 73 17.89 3.34 5.04
C LEU A 73 17.13 4.11 3.95
N PRO A 74 15.97 3.64 3.50
CA PRO A 74 15.19 4.34 2.49
C PRO A 74 14.64 5.65 3.06
N LEU A 75 14.76 6.73 2.29
CA LEU A 75 14.24 8.05 2.65
C LEU A 75 12.72 7.98 2.82
N LEU A 76 12.22 8.43 3.96
CA LEU A 76 10.79 8.57 4.21
C LEU A 76 10.21 9.67 3.31
N LEU A 77 9.03 9.42 2.77
CA LEU A 77 8.24 10.45 2.11
C LEU A 77 7.55 11.32 3.16
N ASP A 78 7.29 12.57 2.83
CA ASP A 78 6.56 13.48 3.73
C ASP A 78 5.16 12.94 4.05
N LYS A 79 4.55 12.23 3.10
CA LYS A 79 3.24 11.61 3.23
C LYS A 79 3.26 10.14 2.89
N VAL A 80 2.32 9.41 3.46
CA VAL A 80 1.95 8.06 3.01
C VAL A 80 0.93 8.21 1.89
N HIS A 81 1.24 7.62 0.73
CA HIS A 81 0.39 7.66 -0.45
C HIS A 81 -0.30 6.31 -0.68
N PRO A 82 -1.52 6.28 -1.16
CA PRO A 82 -2.09 5.09 -1.76
C PRO A 82 -1.33 4.75 -3.05
N ILE A 83 -1.35 3.49 -3.46
CA ILE A 83 -0.51 3.05 -4.59
C ILE A 83 -0.93 3.65 -5.92
N ASN A 84 -2.20 4.00 -6.09
CA ASN A 84 -2.74 4.64 -7.30
C ASN A 84 -2.29 6.09 -7.50
N GLU A 85 -1.72 6.73 -6.50
CA GLU A 85 -1.05 8.04 -6.66
C GLU A 85 0.36 7.91 -7.26
N VAL A 86 0.95 6.71 -7.20
CA VAL A 86 2.33 6.46 -7.67
C VAL A 86 2.35 5.75 -9.02
N VAL A 87 1.44 4.77 -9.22
CA VAL A 87 1.32 4.00 -10.45
C VAL A 87 -0.14 3.76 -10.83
N ARG A 88 -0.37 3.44 -12.10
CA ARG A 88 -1.69 3.02 -12.55
C ARG A 88 -2.07 1.67 -11.93
N VAL A 89 -3.22 1.61 -11.27
CA VAL A 89 -3.84 0.41 -10.72
C VAL A 89 -5.02 0.00 -11.61
N ASP A 90 -5.14 -1.29 -11.90
CA ASP A 90 -6.20 -1.80 -12.76
C ASP A 90 -7.43 -2.21 -11.95
N TYR A 91 -7.25 -2.75 -10.74
CA TYR A 91 -8.34 -3.23 -9.88
C TYR A 91 -8.09 -2.96 -8.40
N PHE A 92 -9.17 -2.92 -7.63
CA PHE A 92 -9.15 -2.63 -6.19
C PHE A 92 -9.98 -3.65 -5.42
N ILE A 93 -9.41 -4.23 -4.36
CA ILE A 93 -10.11 -5.12 -3.43
C ILE A 93 -10.20 -4.40 -2.08
N PRO A 94 -11.33 -3.78 -1.73
CA PRO A 94 -11.47 -3.02 -0.50
C PRO A 94 -11.63 -3.92 0.72
N GLY A 95 -11.19 -3.43 1.88
CA GLY A 95 -11.28 -4.09 3.19
C GLY A 95 -10.12 -3.69 4.09
N CYS A 96 -10.25 -3.96 5.40
CA CYS A 96 -9.19 -3.66 6.38
C CYS A 96 -9.07 -4.77 7.45
N PRO A 97 -8.55 -5.96 7.04
CA PRO A 97 -8.27 -6.44 5.68
C PRO A 97 -9.53 -6.88 4.92
N PRO A 98 -9.45 -7.11 3.61
CA PRO A 98 -10.50 -7.84 2.90
C PRO A 98 -10.63 -9.27 3.42
N SER A 99 -11.84 -9.82 3.42
CA SER A 99 -12.04 -11.22 3.79
C SER A 99 -11.37 -12.18 2.80
N GLY A 100 -10.94 -13.34 3.28
CA GLY A 100 -10.38 -14.39 2.42
C GLY A 100 -11.33 -14.78 1.28
N ASP A 101 -12.63 -14.85 1.55
CA ASP A 101 -13.65 -15.16 0.54
C ASP A 101 -13.75 -14.07 -0.54
N ALA A 102 -13.65 -12.80 -0.15
CA ALA A 102 -13.64 -11.68 -1.10
C ALA A 102 -12.41 -11.74 -2.02
N ILE A 103 -11.22 -11.99 -1.44
CA ILE A 103 -9.98 -12.14 -2.19
C ILE A 103 -10.09 -13.33 -3.16
N TRP A 104 -10.51 -14.48 -2.66
CA TRP A 104 -10.64 -15.69 -3.45
C TRP A 104 -11.60 -15.52 -4.63
N LYS A 105 -12.79 -14.98 -4.36
CA LYS A 105 -13.77 -14.71 -5.41
C LYS A 105 -13.22 -13.76 -6.47
N TYR A 106 -12.59 -12.67 -6.05
CA TYR A 106 -12.05 -11.66 -6.94
C TYR A 106 -10.97 -12.23 -7.87
N LEU A 107 -10.03 -12.98 -7.30
CA LEU A 107 -8.96 -13.62 -8.07
C LEU A 107 -9.50 -14.70 -9.02
N THR A 108 -10.47 -15.49 -8.57
CA THR A 108 -11.10 -16.51 -9.41
C THR A 108 -11.78 -15.87 -10.60
N ASP A 109 -12.48 -14.75 -10.42
CA ASP A 109 -13.10 -14.03 -11.52
C ASP A 109 -12.05 -13.51 -12.51
N LEU A 110 -10.95 -12.90 -12.01
CA LEU A 110 -9.85 -12.43 -12.87
C LEU A 110 -9.22 -13.56 -13.69
N ILE A 111 -8.86 -14.68 -13.06
CA ILE A 111 -8.18 -15.80 -13.72
C ILE A 111 -9.09 -16.46 -14.76
N THR A 112 -10.40 -16.48 -14.52
CA THR A 112 -11.36 -17.06 -15.45
C THR A 112 -11.84 -16.08 -16.53
N GLY A 113 -11.25 -14.88 -16.59
CA GLY A 113 -11.59 -13.85 -17.59
C GLY A 113 -12.94 -13.16 -17.35
N ARG A 114 -13.52 -13.33 -16.19
CA ARG A 114 -14.74 -12.61 -15.78
C ARG A 114 -14.39 -11.25 -15.18
N MET A 115 -15.30 -10.29 -15.33
CA MET A 115 -15.16 -9.00 -14.64
C MET A 115 -15.31 -9.24 -13.13
N PRO A 116 -14.29 -8.95 -12.31
CA PRO A 116 -14.39 -9.16 -10.87
C PRO A 116 -15.46 -8.27 -10.26
N ARG A 117 -16.35 -8.87 -9.48
CA ARG A 117 -17.42 -8.16 -8.79
C ARG A 117 -17.61 -8.73 -7.39
N LEU A 118 -17.47 -7.88 -6.38
CA LEU A 118 -17.80 -8.22 -5.02
C LEU A 118 -19.24 -7.80 -4.71
N GLU A 119 -19.98 -8.68 -4.08
CA GLU A 119 -21.31 -8.39 -3.57
C GLU A 119 -21.22 -7.61 -2.25
N HIS A 120 -22.23 -6.81 -1.94
CA HIS A 120 -22.27 -5.96 -0.75
C HIS A 120 -21.90 -6.68 0.57
N PRO A 121 -22.33 -7.94 0.83
CA PRO A 121 -21.93 -8.66 2.03
C PRO A 121 -20.43 -8.97 2.13
N MET A 122 -19.69 -8.93 0.99
CA MET A 122 -18.23 -9.16 0.93
C MET A 122 -17.43 -7.88 1.11
N LEU A 123 -18.08 -6.71 1.05
CA LEU A 123 -17.47 -5.39 1.21
C LEU A 123 -17.52 -4.95 2.68
N ARG A 124 -17.10 -5.81 3.59
CA ARG A 124 -17.00 -5.48 5.03
C ARG A 124 -15.65 -4.87 5.31
N PHE A 125 -15.66 -3.81 6.11
CA PHE A 125 -14.46 -3.06 6.51
C PHE A 125 -14.11 -3.24 8.00
N ASP A 126 -14.82 -4.11 8.68
CA ASP A 126 -14.74 -4.44 10.10
C ASP A 126 -14.32 -5.92 10.32
#